data_5e6cdc7bb96b55865bb0b6045cca4fed
#
_entry.id   5e6cdc7bb96b55865bb0b6045cca4fed
#
_cell.length_a   1.000
_cell.length_b   1.000
_cell.length_c   1.000
_cell.angle_alpha   90.00
_cell.angle_beta   90.00
_cell.angle_gamma   90.00
#
_symmetry.space_group_name_H-M   'P 1'
#
loop_
_entity.id
_entity.type
_entity.pdbx_description
1 polymer ?
#
loop_
_entity_poly.entity_id
_entity_poly.type
_entity_poly.pdbx_seq_one_letter_code
_entity_poly.pdbx_strand_id
1 'polypeptide(L)' 'MNNFDAVGIAEGFVEPESEEQVVEAWQHLHDTGLAYQLQGWFGRTATALIEQGVIDA' A
#
# COMPACT_ATOMS: atom_id res chain seq x y z
N MET A 1 -10.86 -3.05 -3.26
CA MET A 1 -9.73 -3.98 -3.01
C MET A 1 -9.81 -4.47 -1.58
N ASN A 2 -9.60 -5.75 -1.34
CA ASN A 2 -9.62 -6.26 0.02
C ASN A 2 -8.21 -6.26 0.63
N ASN A 3 -8.14 -6.43 1.96
CA ASN A 3 -6.87 -6.37 2.68
C ASN A 3 -5.86 -7.41 2.19
N PHE A 4 -6.31 -8.61 1.91
CA PHE A 4 -5.44 -9.69 1.47
C PHE A 4 -4.77 -9.35 0.14
N ASP A 5 -5.55 -8.84 -0.82
CA ASP A 5 -5.02 -8.47 -2.13
C ASP A 5 -4.07 -7.27 -2.02
N ALA A 6 -4.41 -6.29 -1.20
CA ALA A 6 -3.56 -5.11 -1.03
C ALA A 6 -2.20 -5.49 -0.43
N VAL A 7 -2.20 -6.33 0.60
CA VAL A 7 -0.95 -6.80 1.21
C VAL A 7 -0.15 -7.62 0.21
N GLY A 8 -0.81 -8.51 -0.53
CA GLY A 8 -0.12 -9.35 -1.52
C GLY A 8 0.55 -8.53 -2.60
N ILE A 9 -0.13 -7.48 -3.09
CA ILE A 9 0.45 -6.59 -4.09
C ILE A 9 1.63 -5.81 -3.50
N ALA A 10 1.48 -5.28 -2.30
CA ALA A 10 2.54 -4.52 -1.65
C ALA A 10 3.78 -5.36 -1.39
N GLU A 11 3.61 -6.64 -1.04
CA GLU A 11 4.73 -7.55 -0.79
C GLU A 11 5.29 -8.18 -2.06
N GLY A 12 4.59 -8.06 -3.17
CA GLY A 12 5.04 -8.64 -4.43
C GLY A 12 4.63 -10.09 -4.66
N PHE A 13 3.75 -10.64 -3.82
CA PHE A 13 3.23 -12.01 -4.01
C PHE A 13 2.08 -12.07 -5.01
N VAL A 14 1.35 -10.97 -5.16
CA VAL A 14 0.28 -10.85 -6.14
C VAL A 14 0.75 -9.86 -7.20
N GLU A 15 0.75 -10.31 -8.46
CA GLU A 15 1.18 -9.44 -9.54
C GLU A 15 0.11 -8.41 -9.83
N PRO A 16 0.44 -7.11 -9.79
CA PRO A 16 -0.53 -6.06 -10.10
C PRO A 16 -0.84 -6.03 -11.59
N GLU A 17 -2.06 -5.64 -11.93
CA GLU A 17 -2.47 -5.49 -13.32
C GLU A 17 -1.89 -4.21 -13.96
N SER A 18 -1.53 -3.24 -13.13
CA SER A 18 -1.04 -1.95 -13.60
C SER A 18 -0.33 -1.23 -12.45
N GLU A 19 0.38 -0.14 -12.77
CA GLU A 19 0.96 0.71 -11.75
C GLU A 19 -0.11 1.36 -10.89
N GLU A 20 -1.26 1.68 -11.50
CA GLU A 20 -2.38 2.25 -10.76
C GLU A 20 -2.88 1.31 -9.68
N GLN A 21 -2.83 0.00 -9.95
CA GLN A 21 -3.25 -0.98 -8.95
C GLN A 21 -2.29 -1.03 -7.77
N VAL A 22 -1.00 -0.83 -8.01
CA VAL A 22 -0.01 -0.74 -6.92
C VAL A 22 -0.32 0.48 -6.05
N VAL A 23 -0.60 1.62 -6.66
CA VAL A 23 -0.98 2.83 -5.94
C VAL A 23 -2.26 2.61 -5.15
N GLU A 24 -3.25 1.97 -5.75
CA GLU A 24 -4.51 1.65 -5.09
C GLU A 24 -4.29 0.76 -3.87
N ALA A 25 -3.42 -0.23 -3.98
CA ALA A 25 -3.11 -1.12 -2.87
C ALA A 25 -2.50 -0.34 -1.70
N TRP A 26 -1.54 0.54 -1.97
CA TRP A 26 -0.92 1.33 -0.92
C TRP A 26 -1.88 2.35 -0.32
N GLN A 27 -2.74 2.96 -1.14
CA GLN A 27 -3.77 3.85 -0.65
C GLN A 27 -4.73 3.10 0.29
N HIS A 28 -5.12 1.89 -0.08
CA HIS A 28 -5.96 1.03 0.75
C HIS A 28 -5.29 0.71 2.09
N LEU A 29 -4.02 0.34 2.05
CA LEU A 29 -3.28 0.01 3.28
C LEU A 29 -3.17 1.22 4.21
N HIS A 30 -3.00 2.41 3.65
CA HIS A 30 -2.98 3.64 4.42
C HIS A 30 -4.36 3.95 4.99
N ASP A 31 -5.40 3.94 4.16
CA ASP A 31 -6.75 4.34 4.55
C ASP A 31 -7.33 3.45 5.64
N THR A 32 -7.03 2.16 5.61
CA THR A 32 -7.49 1.22 6.63
C THR A 32 -6.62 1.24 7.89
N GLY A 33 -5.47 1.89 7.83
CA GLY A 33 -4.48 1.87 8.91
C GLY A 33 -3.65 0.61 8.95
N LEU A 34 -3.89 -0.34 8.04
CA LEU A 34 -3.21 -1.63 8.07
C LEU A 34 -1.70 -1.49 7.85
N ALA A 35 -1.27 -0.53 7.02
CA ALA A 35 0.15 -0.29 6.78
C ALA A 35 0.91 -0.03 8.07
N TYR A 36 0.25 0.53 9.08
CA TYR A 36 0.87 0.94 10.35
C TYR A 36 0.75 -0.14 11.42
N GLN A 37 0.09 -1.26 11.11
CA GLN A 37 -0.07 -2.39 12.01
C GLN A 37 0.75 -3.60 11.58
N LEU A 38 1.26 -3.58 10.36
CA LEU A 38 2.11 -4.63 9.82
C LEU A 38 3.58 -4.34 10.14
N GLN A 39 4.50 -5.06 9.49
CA GLN A 39 5.92 -4.83 9.71
C GLN A 39 6.30 -3.38 9.38
N GLY A 40 7.31 -2.86 10.07
CA GLY A 40 7.67 -1.44 10.00
C GLY A 40 7.89 -0.90 8.60
N TRP A 41 8.38 -1.72 7.66
CA TRP A 41 8.63 -1.24 6.31
C TRP A 41 7.35 -0.83 5.56
N PHE A 42 6.20 -1.43 5.91
CA PHE A 42 4.92 -1.00 5.33
C PHE A 42 4.62 0.46 5.69
N GLY A 43 4.74 0.80 6.98
CA GLY A 43 4.48 2.16 7.42
C GLY A 43 5.47 3.16 6.84
N ARG A 44 6.74 2.79 6.79
CA ARG A 44 7.77 3.66 6.20
C ARG A 44 7.52 3.90 4.72
N THR A 45 7.14 2.85 3.99
CA THR A 45 6.84 2.99 2.56
C THR A 45 5.60 3.85 2.35
N ALA A 46 4.53 3.60 3.10
CA ALA A 46 3.31 4.40 2.99
C ALA A 46 3.60 5.88 3.26
N THR A 47 4.38 6.17 4.30
CA THR A 47 4.76 7.54 4.64
C THR A 47 5.54 8.19 3.51
N ALA A 48 6.50 7.47 2.93
CA ALA A 48 7.28 7.99 1.80
C ALA A 48 6.38 8.29 0.59
N LEU A 49 5.41 7.41 0.31
CA LEU A 49 4.50 7.62 -0.81
C LEU A 49 3.60 8.83 -0.60
N ILE A 50 3.18 9.08 0.64
CA ILE A 50 2.42 10.29 0.97
C ILE A 50 3.29 11.53 0.73
N GLU A 51 4.53 11.51 1.19
CA GLU A 51 5.44 12.64 1.02
C GLU A 51 5.74 12.93 -0.44
N GLN A 52 5.76 11.89 -1.27
CA GLN A 52 5.98 12.03 -2.71
C GLN A 52 4.72 12.40 -3.48
N GLY A 53 3.57 12.45 -2.81
CA GLY A 53 2.31 12.75 -3.46
C GLY A 53 1.73 11.60 -4.27
N VAL A 54 2.22 10.37 -4.07
CA VAL A 54 1.73 9.20 -4.81
C VAL A 54 0.40 8.73 -4.24
N ILE A 55 0.28 8.73 -2.92
CA ILE A 55 -1.00 8.43 -2.24
C ILE A 55 -1.38 9.61 -1.37
N ASP A 56 -2.66 9.69 -1.02
CA ASP A 56 -3.21 10.78 -0.21
C ASP A 56 -3.18 10.43 1.27
N ALA A 57 -2.86 11.40 2.08
CA ALA A 57 -2.80 11.24 3.53
C ALA A 57 -4.17 10.98 4.18
#